data_8b45a627b849d594059e54d489ce7737
#
_entry.id   8b45a627b849d594059e54d489ce7737
#
_cell.length_a   1.000
_cell.length_b   1.000
_cell.length_c   1.000
_cell.angle_alpha   90.00
_cell.angle_beta   90.00
_cell.angle_gamma   90.00
#
_symmetry.space_group_name_H-M   'P 1'
#
loop_
_entity.id
_entity.type
_entity.pdbx_description
1 polymer ?
#
loop_
_entity_poly.entity_id
_entity_poly.type
_entity_poly.pdbx_seq_one_letter_code
_entity_poly.pdbx_strand_id
1 'polypeptide(L)'
;MSALPRFYPRRELGRTGFVATRIGVGDLADRSMPLETCVSTLRRALDAGLNVVDTAPNYEDGYSEQIVAAALVGRREGVFVIDKVDHVDQPVGPQVAGSLQRLGLPSVDLFVFHSVAALEVYERLVAPGGGWQELEACRAAGQCRFIGLSSHDPRVLLAALDRGGADVLMFPVGPFVDARYTSQVLPLAKQRGVGSVCFKTFGAGKLLGDSSGYGRPLLERPRGKLSSGGVDASESLLPRLTVDECVAYTLTLDPDVALLGLSFPNEQDAALGAASRFQPLSGRQLVELQARAAQAVHGKGACWWNPS
;
A
#
# COMPACT_ATOMS: atom_id res chain seq x y z
N MET A 1 4.55 12.67 -27.74
CA MET A 1 4.28 12.52 -26.30
C MET A 1 5.61 12.68 -25.57
N SER A 2 5.74 13.61 -24.64
CA SER A 2 6.93 13.74 -23.81
C SER A 2 7.11 12.45 -23.01
N ALA A 3 8.30 11.84 -23.06
CA ALA A 3 8.61 10.68 -22.24
C ALA A 3 8.44 11.07 -20.77
N LEU A 4 7.72 10.24 -20.00
CA LEU A 4 7.60 10.45 -18.56
C LEU A 4 9.00 10.40 -17.93
N PRO A 5 9.33 11.28 -16.99
CA PRO A 5 10.60 11.23 -16.30
C PRO A 5 10.72 9.87 -15.58
N ARG A 6 11.84 9.20 -15.81
CA ARG A 6 12.08 7.90 -15.17
C ARG A 6 12.23 8.11 -13.66
N PHE A 7 11.44 7.37 -12.87
CA PHE A 7 11.47 7.46 -11.43
C PHE A 7 12.74 6.78 -10.87
N TYR A 8 13.62 7.54 -10.20
CA TYR A 8 14.93 7.07 -9.75
C TYR A 8 15.03 6.63 -8.28
N PRO A 9 14.27 7.22 -7.32
CA PRO A 9 14.43 6.81 -5.92
C PRO A 9 14.11 5.33 -5.73
N ARG A 10 15.15 4.53 -5.40
CA ARG A 10 15.07 3.08 -5.24
C ARG A 10 15.75 2.66 -3.96
N ARG A 11 15.30 1.52 -3.43
CA ARG A 11 15.84 0.89 -2.23
C ARG A 11 15.65 -0.63 -2.32
N GLU A 12 16.55 -1.39 -1.71
CA GLU A 12 16.32 -2.80 -1.47
C GLU A 12 15.15 -2.98 -0.48
N LEU A 13 14.20 -3.85 -0.82
CA LEU A 13 13.02 -4.15 0.00
C LEU A 13 13.43 -5.15 1.09
N GLY A 14 13.79 -4.65 2.27
CA GLY A 14 14.30 -5.47 3.35
C GLY A 14 15.42 -6.38 2.87
N ARG A 15 15.36 -7.67 3.23
CA ARG A 15 16.31 -8.73 2.82
C ARG A 15 15.88 -9.51 1.59
N THR A 16 14.90 -9.03 0.83
CA THR A 16 14.37 -9.75 -0.35
C THR A 16 15.34 -9.77 -1.54
N GLY A 17 16.36 -8.91 -1.54
CA GLY A 17 17.25 -8.70 -2.68
C GLY A 17 16.59 -7.96 -3.85
N PHE A 18 15.32 -7.57 -3.75
CA PHE A 18 14.63 -6.81 -4.78
C PHE A 18 14.85 -5.30 -4.58
N VAL A 19 15.31 -4.62 -5.64
CA VAL A 19 15.50 -3.17 -5.64
C VAL A 19 14.20 -2.49 -6.06
N ALA A 20 13.39 -2.12 -5.08
CA ALA A 20 12.09 -1.51 -5.24
C ALA A 20 12.19 0.00 -5.49
N THR A 21 11.25 0.55 -6.25
CA THR A 21 10.99 2.00 -6.23
C THR A 21 10.39 2.40 -4.90
N ARG A 22 10.81 3.55 -4.36
CA ARG A 22 10.32 4.03 -3.05
C ARG A 22 8.84 4.42 -3.04
N ILE A 23 8.23 4.53 -4.22
CA ILE A 23 6.78 4.61 -4.42
C ILE A 23 6.34 3.37 -5.18
N GLY A 24 5.26 2.76 -4.73
CA GLY A 24 4.57 1.67 -5.40
C GLY A 24 3.13 2.06 -5.74
N VAL A 25 2.54 1.31 -6.65
CA VAL A 25 1.13 1.46 -7.04
C VAL A 25 0.28 0.58 -6.15
N GLY A 26 -0.59 1.20 -5.37
CA GLY A 26 -1.63 0.53 -4.62
C GLY A 26 -2.85 0.21 -5.49
N ASP A 27 -3.96 -0.13 -4.85
CA ASP A 27 -5.21 -0.43 -5.53
C ASP A 27 -5.66 0.71 -6.45
N LEU A 28 -5.83 0.40 -7.74
CA LEU A 28 -6.40 1.28 -8.75
C LEU A 28 -7.82 0.88 -9.15
N ALA A 29 -8.36 -0.20 -8.60
CA ALA A 29 -9.62 -0.74 -9.07
C ALA A 29 -10.77 0.25 -8.85
N ASP A 30 -11.50 0.49 -9.92
CA ASP A 30 -12.74 1.25 -9.93
C ASP A 30 -13.64 0.64 -11.01
N ARG A 31 -14.66 -0.11 -10.60
CA ARG A 31 -15.60 -0.76 -11.52
C ARG A 31 -16.44 0.22 -12.33
N SER A 32 -16.52 1.48 -11.94
CA SER A 32 -17.16 2.51 -12.74
C SER A 32 -16.35 2.90 -13.98
N MET A 33 -15.05 2.52 -14.00
CA MET A 33 -14.14 2.79 -15.10
C MET A 33 -13.95 1.54 -15.97
N PRO A 34 -13.86 1.68 -17.30
CA PRO A 34 -13.51 0.57 -18.18
C PRO A 34 -12.16 -0.04 -17.82
N LEU A 35 -12.07 -1.37 -17.90
CA LEU A 35 -10.84 -2.12 -17.60
C LEU A 35 -9.62 -1.56 -18.35
N GLU A 36 -9.77 -1.27 -19.62
CA GLU A 36 -8.69 -0.74 -20.46
C GLU A 36 -8.15 0.61 -19.96
N THR A 37 -9.01 1.45 -19.39
CA THR A 37 -8.60 2.72 -18.77
C THR A 37 -7.75 2.48 -17.54
N CYS A 38 -8.17 1.58 -16.66
CA CYS A 38 -7.40 1.21 -15.46
C CYS A 38 -6.06 0.55 -15.84
N VAL A 39 -6.08 -0.35 -16.84
CA VAL A 39 -4.89 -1.01 -17.38
C VAL A 39 -3.89 0.01 -17.95
N SER A 40 -4.37 0.97 -18.75
CA SER A 40 -3.50 2.00 -19.31
C SER A 40 -2.92 2.91 -18.22
N THR A 41 -3.67 3.18 -17.16
CA THR A 41 -3.20 3.93 -15.99
C THR A 41 -2.10 3.19 -15.24
N LEU A 42 -2.25 1.88 -15.03
CA LEU A 42 -1.19 1.07 -14.41
C LEU A 42 0.05 1.00 -15.31
N ARG A 43 -0.12 0.75 -16.60
CA ARG A 43 0.99 0.73 -17.57
C ARG A 43 1.75 2.05 -17.58
N ARG A 44 1.06 3.18 -17.47
CA ARG A 44 1.68 4.50 -17.37
C ARG A 44 2.61 4.61 -16.15
N ALA A 45 2.20 4.10 -15.00
CA ALA A 45 3.05 4.06 -13.80
C ALA A 45 4.29 3.17 -14.00
N LEU A 46 4.12 2.01 -14.62
CA LEU A 46 5.24 1.12 -14.97
C LEU A 46 6.19 1.76 -15.99
N ASP A 47 5.67 2.47 -17.00
CA ASP A 47 6.46 3.21 -17.99
C ASP A 47 7.25 4.37 -17.34
N ALA A 48 6.71 4.97 -16.28
CA ALA A 48 7.43 5.94 -15.46
C ALA A 48 8.54 5.30 -14.61
N GLY A 49 8.64 3.96 -14.58
CA GLY A 49 9.70 3.19 -13.92
C GLY A 49 9.34 2.71 -12.53
N LEU A 50 8.09 2.84 -12.06
CA LEU A 50 7.61 2.18 -10.85
C LEU A 50 7.64 0.67 -11.05
N ASN A 51 8.02 -0.07 -10.01
CA ASN A 51 8.20 -1.52 -10.10
C ASN A 51 7.61 -2.30 -8.93
N VAL A 52 6.74 -1.69 -8.13
CA VAL A 52 5.98 -2.36 -7.08
C VAL A 52 4.50 -2.14 -7.33
N VAL A 53 3.75 -3.24 -7.43
CA VAL A 53 2.30 -3.24 -7.69
C VAL A 53 1.61 -4.09 -6.62
N ASP A 54 0.60 -3.52 -5.98
CA ASP A 54 -0.19 -4.16 -4.94
C ASP A 54 -1.61 -4.42 -5.42
N THR A 55 -2.11 -5.61 -5.17
CA THR A 55 -3.48 -6.03 -5.47
C THR A 55 -4.04 -6.93 -4.36
N ALA A 56 -5.31 -7.31 -4.46
CA ALA A 56 -5.98 -8.25 -3.58
C ALA A 56 -7.25 -8.82 -4.22
N PRO A 57 -7.69 -10.04 -3.83
CA PRO A 57 -8.95 -10.61 -4.29
C PRO A 57 -10.18 -9.75 -3.95
N ASN A 58 -10.21 -9.12 -2.76
CA ASN A 58 -11.33 -8.29 -2.31
C ASN A 58 -11.31 -6.85 -2.86
N TYR A 59 -10.28 -6.47 -3.61
CA TYR A 59 -10.25 -5.16 -4.26
C TYR A 59 -11.19 -5.19 -5.47
N GLU A 60 -12.42 -4.64 -5.26
CA GLU A 60 -13.51 -4.66 -6.24
C GLU A 60 -13.80 -6.07 -6.77
N ASP A 61 -13.85 -7.09 -5.86
CA ASP A 61 -14.12 -8.50 -6.16
C ASP A 61 -13.24 -9.05 -7.30
N GLY A 62 -11.94 -8.90 -7.18
CA GLY A 62 -10.93 -9.37 -8.15
C GLY A 62 -10.74 -8.47 -9.37
N TYR A 63 -11.42 -7.32 -9.46
CA TYR A 63 -11.21 -6.39 -10.56
C TYR A 63 -9.79 -5.81 -10.58
N SER A 64 -9.22 -5.56 -9.39
CA SER A 64 -7.83 -5.15 -9.25
C SER A 64 -6.86 -6.19 -9.82
N GLU A 65 -7.06 -7.48 -9.53
CA GLU A 65 -6.25 -8.57 -10.09
C GLU A 65 -6.36 -8.63 -11.63
N GLN A 66 -7.57 -8.41 -12.19
CA GLN A 66 -7.75 -8.37 -13.64
C GLN A 66 -6.99 -7.20 -14.28
N ILE A 67 -6.98 -6.03 -13.64
CA ILE A 67 -6.19 -4.87 -14.10
C ILE A 67 -4.70 -5.22 -14.10
N VAL A 68 -4.20 -5.81 -13.02
CA VAL A 68 -2.80 -6.20 -12.89
C VAL A 68 -2.44 -7.27 -13.93
N ALA A 69 -3.27 -8.30 -14.08
CA ALA A 69 -3.09 -9.34 -15.09
C ALA A 69 -2.93 -8.75 -16.50
N ALA A 70 -3.87 -7.91 -16.92
CA ALA A 70 -3.85 -7.30 -18.25
C ALA A 70 -2.68 -6.31 -18.42
N ALA A 71 -2.33 -5.56 -17.38
CA ALA A 71 -1.23 -4.59 -17.45
C ALA A 71 0.14 -5.26 -17.56
N LEU A 72 0.31 -6.45 -16.95
CA LEU A 72 1.59 -7.15 -16.91
C LEU A 72 1.86 -8.05 -18.13
N VAL A 73 0.93 -8.18 -19.07
CA VAL A 73 1.18 -8.94 -20.30
C VAL A 73 2.42 -8.39 -21.00
N GLY A 74 3.46 -9.22 -21.12
CA GLY A 74 4.76 -8.88 -21.72
C GLY A 74 5.63 -7.93 -20.86
N ARG A 75 5.25 -7.66 -19.60
CA ARG A 75 5.92 -6.68 -18.71
C ARG A 75 6.15 -7.20 -17.28
N ARG A 76 6.05 -8.51 -17.06
CA ARG A 76 6.16 -9.10 -15.70
C ARG A 76 7.56 -8.96 -15.11
N GLU A 77 8.59 -9.02 -15.95
CA GLU A 77 9.97 -8.98 -15.50
C GLU A 77 10.32 -7.64 -14.84
N GLY A 78 10.99 -7.71 -13.68
CA GLY A 78 11.41 -6.54 -12.92
C GLY A 78 10.30 -5.83 -12.15
N VAL A 79 9.06 -6.37 -12.15
CA VAL A 79 7.94 -5.87 -11.35
C VAL A 79 7.73 -6.77 -10.14
N PHE A 80 7.68 -6.20 -8.95
CA PHE A 80 7.34 -6.86 -7.70
C PHE A 80 5.82 -6.82 -7.50
N VAL A 81 5.18 -7.96 -7.61
CA VAL A 81 3.73 -8.11 -7.48
C VAL A 81 3.41 -8.60 -6.08
N ILE A 82 2.57 -7.85 -5.38
CA ILE A 82 2.05 -8.17 -4.06
C ILE A 82 0.58 -8.56 -4.21
N ASP A 83 0.22 -9.72 -3.68
CA ASP A 83 -1.16 -10.16 -3.59
C ASP A 83 -1.47 -10.67 -2.18
N LYS A 84 -2.75 -10.98 -1.88
CA LYS A 84 -3.20 -11.15 -0.51
C LYS A 84 -4.05 -12.41 -0.31
N VAL A 85 -3.97 -12.95 0.91
CA VAL A 85 -4.89 -13.95 1.44
C VAL A 85 -5.91 -13.20 2.29
N ASP A 86 -7.16 -13.09 1.81
CA ASP A 86 -8.18 -12.23 2.42
C ASP A 86 -8.89 -12.88 3.62
N HIS A 87 -9.01 -14.21 3.63
CA HIS A 87 -9.73 -14.95 4.66
C HIS A 87 -8.76 -15.76 5.50
N VAL A 88 -8.37 -15.22 6.66
CA VAL A 88 -7.39 -15.83 7.57
C VAL A 88 -7.88 -17.10 8.26
N ASP A 89 -9.19 -17.35 8.25
CA ASP A 89 -9.90 -18.49 8.84
C ASP A 89 -10.31 -19.57 7.83
N GLN A 90 -9.90 -19.40 6.56
CA GLN A 90 -10.18 -20.34 5.48
C GLN A 90 -8.86 -20.93 4.94
N PRO A 91 -8.90 -22.11 4.27
CA PRO A 91 -7.73 -22.70 3.65
C PRO A 91 -6.99 -21.73 2.72
N VAL A 92 -5.68 -21.61 2.89
CA VAL A 92 -4.84 -20.66 2.14
C VAL A 92 -4.58 -21.12 0.71
N GLY A 93 -4.33 -22.42 0.50
CA GLY A 93 -3.99 -22.95 -0.81
C GLY A 93 -5.00 -22.61 -1.91
N PRO A 94 -6.32 -22.84 -1.69
CA PRO A 94 -7.35 -22.45 -2.65
C PRO A 94 -7.40 -20.94 -2.94
N GLN A 95 -7.17 -20.06 -1.94
CA GLN A 95 -7.14 -18.62 -2.13
C GLN A 95 -5.96 -18.20 -3.02
N VAL A 96 -4.77 -18.70 -2.72
CA VAL A 96 -3.55 -18.48 -3.52
C VAL A 96 -3.76 -18.95 -4.96
N ALA A 97 -4.29 -20.16 -5.15
CA ALA A 97 -4.56 -20.70 -6.49
C ALA A 97 -5.57 -19.85 -7.27
N GLY A 98 -6.63 -19.38 -6.60
CA GLY A 98 -7.62 -18.49 -7.19
C GLY A 98 -7.04 -17.16 -7.64
N SER A 99 -6.19 -16.53 -6.83
CA SER A 99 -5.50 -15.29 -7.17
C SER A 99 -4.56 -15.49 -8.37
N LEU A 100 -3.74 -16.52 -8.36
CA LEU A 100 -2.84 -16.83 -9.49
C LEU A 100 -3.61 -17.08 -10.79
N GLN A 101 -4.77 -17.74 -10.70
CA GLN A 101 -5.65 -17.95 -11.86
C GLN A 101 -6.18 -16.61 -12.40
N ARG A 102 -6.67 -15.70 -11.55
CA ARG A 102 -7.19 -14.38 -11.98
C ARG A 102 -6.08 -13.49 -12.53
N LEU A 103 -4.90 -13.56 -11.93
CA LEU A 103 -3.71 -12.85 -12.41
C LEU A 103 -3.14 -13.45 -13.71
N GLY A 104 -3.47 -14.70 -14.05
CA GLY A 104 -2.86 -15.41 -15.16
C GLY A 104 -1.34 -15.61 -15.00
N LEU A 105 -0.85 -15.68 -13.77
CA LEU A 105 0.55 -15.81 -13.41
C LEU A 105 0.82 -17.16 -12.73
N PRO A 106 1.99 -17.80 -12.99
CA PRO A 106 2.37 -19.01 -12.26
C PRO A 106 2.77 -18.73 -10.81
N SER A 107 3.20 -17.48 -10.52
CA SER A 107 3.59 -17.03 -9.19
C SER A 107 3.59 -15.51 -9.08
N VAL A 108 3.51 -15.02 -7.85
CA VAL A 108 3.76 -13.61 -7.52
C VAL A 108 5.05 -13.46 -6.71
N ASP A 109 5.48 -12.24 -6.44
CA ASP A 109 6.66 -12.04 -5.60
C ASP A 109 6.31 -12.20 -4.12
N LEU A 110 5.18 -11.69 -3.67
CA LEU A 110 4.80 -11.68 -2.28
C LEU A 110 3.30 -12.01 -2.10
N PHE A 111 3.00 -12.97 -1.25
CA PHE A 111 1.68 -13.09 -0.65
C PHE A 111 1.71 -12.62 0.80
N VAL A 112 0.72 -11.82 1.19
CA VAL A 112 0.53 -11.38 2.58
C VAL A 112 -0.86 -11.78 3.10
N PHE A 113 -0.97 -12.14 4.38
CA PHE A 113 -2.28 -12.15 5.02
C PHE A 113 -2.84 -10.74 5.09
N HIS A 114 -4.06 -10.57 4.62
CA HIS A 114 -4.68 -9.26 4.46
C HIS A 114 -5.32 -8.77 5.76
N SER A 115 -4.87 -7.61 6.23
CA SER A 115 -5.53 -6.89 7.34
C SER A 115 -5.76 -7.74 8.59
N VAL A 116 -4.72 -8.43 9.07
CA VAL A 116 -4.79 -9.19 10.32
C VAL A 116 -5.19 -8.23 11.45
N ALA A 117 -6.45 -8.34 11.91
CA ALA A 117 -7.13 -7.26 12.61
C ALA A 117 -6.81 -7.18 14.11
N ALA A 118 -6.37 -8.30 14.74
CA ALA A 118 -6.14 -8.39 16.17
C ALA A 118 -5.08 -9.45 16.50
N LEU A 119 -4.52 -9.34 17.69
CA LEU A 119 -3.46 -10.24 18.15
C LEU A 119 -3.95 -11.70 18.24
N GLU A 120 -5.18 -11.91 18.69
CA GLU A 120 -5.80 -13.23 18.80
C GLU A 120 -6.00 -13.89 17.43
N VAL A 121 -6.24 -13.10 16.39
CA VAL A 121 -6.30 -13.60 15.00
C VAL A 121 -4.92 -14.01 14.54
N TYR A 122 -3.91 -13.19 14.83
CA TYR A 122 -2.51 -13.50 14.53
C TYR A 122 -2.03 -14.77 15.22
N GLU A 123 -2.34 -14.93 16.52
CA GLU A 123 -1.97 -16.12 17.30
C GLU A 123 -2.54 -17.41 16.71
N ARG A 124 -3.81 -17.40 16.29
CA ARG A 124 -4.41 -18.54 15.57
C ARG A 124 -3.74 -18.79 14.21
N LEU A 125 -3.42 -17.72 13.50
CA LEU A 125 -2.79 -17.80 12.18
C LEU A 125 -1.43 -18.52 12.26
N VAL A 126 -0.65 -18.25 13.30
CA VAL A 126 0.70 -18.79 13.47
C VAL A 126 0.77 -20.05 14.36
N ALA A 127 -0.36 -20.51 14.88
CA ALA A 127 -0.44 -21.75 15.64
C ALA A 127 -0.05 -22.96 14.77
N PRO A 128 0.36 -24.09 15.38
CA PRO A 128 0.58 -25.32 14.63
C PRO A 128 -0.64 -25.74 13.80
N GLY A 129 -0.44 -25.96 12.50
CA GLY A 129 -1.49 -26.22 11.53
C GLY A 129 -2.28 -24.99 11.09
N GLY A 130 -1.89 -23.79 11.51
CA GLY A 130 -2.53 -22.55 11.09
C GLY A 130 -2.13 -22.09 9.69
N GLY A 131 -2.83 -21.07 9.20
CA GLY A 131 -2.68 -20.57 7.84
C GLY A 131 -1.26 -20.13 7.47
N TRP A 132 -0.43 -19.76 8.47
CA TRP A 132 0.97 -19.41 8.21
C TRP A 132 1.75 -20.59 7.62
N GLN A 133 1.57 -21.79 8.17
CA GLN A 133 2.21 -23.00 7.63
C GLN A 133 1.70 -23.35 6.22
N GLU A 134 0.41 -23.11 5.95
CA GLU A 134 -0.15 -23.29 4.61
C GLU A 134 0.48 -22.31 3.63
N LEU A 135 0.68 -21.04 4.00
CA LEU A 135 1.32 -20.05 3.14
C LEU A 135 2.80 -20.37 2.91
N GLU A 136 3.50 -20.89 3.93
CA GLU A 136 4.86 -21.43 3.78
C GLU A 136 4.90 -22.60 2.78
N ALA A 137 3.89 -23.47 2.80
CA ALA A 137 3.77 -24.55 1.82
C ALA A 137 3.53 -24.01 0.40
N CYS A 138 2.71 -22.98 0.22
CA CYS A 138 2.54 -22.30 -1.06
C CYS A 138 3.87 -21.70 -1.57
N ARG A 139 4.65 -21.09 -0.68
CA ARG A 139 5.99 -20.59 -1.01
C ARG A 139 6.94 -21.73 -1.43
N ALA A 140 6.94 -22.82 -0.68
CA ALA A 140 7.76 -24.00 -1.00
C ALA A 140 7.36 -24.64 -2.34
N ALA A 141 6.08 -24.54 -2.74
CA ALA A 141 5.57 -24.95 -4.05
C ALA A 141 5.90 -23.95 -5.17
N GLY A 142 6.58 -22.84 -4.88
CA GLY A 142 6.97 -21.83 -5.87
C GLY A 142 5.85 -20.90 -6.31
N GLN A 143 4.73 -20.87 -5.62
CA GLN A 143 3.58 -19.99 -5.91
C GLN A 143 3.84 -18.53 -5.51
N CYS A 144 4.78 -18.29 -4.60
CA CYS A 144 5.35 -16.98 -4.31
C CYS A 144 6.82 -17.10 -3.89
N ARG A 145 7.53 -15.97 -3.92
CA ARG A 145 8.93 -15.89 -3.48
C ARG A 145 9.03 -15.55 -2.00
N PHE A 146 8.15 -14.69 -1.52
CA PHE A 146 8.17 -14.11 -0.19
C PHE A 146 6.77 -14.18 0.43
N ILE A 147 6.74 -14.16 1.77
CA ILE A 147 5.50 -14.17 2.55
C ILE A 147 5.53 -13.08 3.62
N GLY A 148 4.34 -12.63 4.03
CA GLY A 148 4.22 -11.62 5.06
C GLY A 148 2.80 -11.43 5.54
N LEU A 149 2.53 -10.30 6.17
CA LEU A 149 1.19 -9.89 6.56
C LEU A 149 0.99 -8.38 6.46
N SER A 150 -0.26 -7.96 6.34
CA SER A 150 -0.67 -6.59 6.55
C SER A 150 -1.51 -6.46 7.81
N SER A 151 -1.33 -5.36 8.54
CA SER A 151 -2.14 -5.09 9.73
C SER A 151 -2.34 -3.60 9.97
N HIS A 152 -3.48 -3.28 10.58
CA HIS A 152 -3.78 -1.98 11.15
C HIS A 152 -3.67 -1.97 12.71
N ASP A 153 -3.03 -2.99 13.27
CA ASP A 153 -2.72 -3.08 14.69
C ASP A 153 -1.20 -3.22 14.90
N PRO A 154 -0.53 -2.22 15.52
CA PRO A 154 0.90 -2.28 15.79
C PRO A 154 1.31 -3.50 16.64
N ARG A 155 0.43 -4.01 17.52
CA ARG A 155 0.71 -5.17 18.35
C ARG A 155 0.91 -6.43 17.52
N VAL A 156 0.07 -6.61 16.49
CA VAL A 156 0.20 -7.73 15.53
C VAL A 156 1.53 -7.66 14.80
N LEU A 157 1.90 -6.47 14.33
CA LEU A 157 3.15 -6.26 13.60
C LEU A 157 4.39 -6.51 14.47
N LEU A 158 4.35 -6.05 15.72
CA LEU A 158 5.43 -6.30 16.69
C LEU A 158 5.54 -7.78 17.01
N ALA A 159 4.42 -8.48 17.25
CA ALA A 159 4.41 -9.93 17.47
C ALA A 159 4.95 -10.69 16.24
N ALA A 160 4.61 -10.26 15.02
CA ALA A 160 5.14 -10.86 13.80
C ALA A 160 6.66 -10.65 13.65
N LEU A 161 7.14 -9.46 14.01
CA LEU A 161 8.57 -9.17 14.03
C LEU A 161 9.28 -10.02 15.10
N ASP A 162 8.70 -10.17 16.28
CA ASP A 162 9.29 -10.95 17.36
C ASP A 162 9.35 -12.44 17.05
N ARG A 163 8.29 -13.00 16.47
CA ARG A 163 8.28 -14.38 15.99
C ARG A 163 9.29 -14.62 14.87
N GLY A 164 9.42 -13.67 13.97
CA GLY A 164 10.17 -13.86 12.72
C GLY A 164 9.39 -14.65 11.67
N GLY A 165 10.02 -14.87 10.51
CA GLY A 165 9.46 -15.63 9.38
C GLY A 165 8.75 -14.78 8.34
N ALA A 166 8.34 -13.56 8.65
CA ALA A 166 7.86 -12.60 7.65
C ALA A 166 9.04 -11.98 6.88
N ASP A 167 8.92 -11.94 5.56
CA ASP A 167 9.89 -11.27 4.69
C ASP A 167 9.53 -9.79 4.51
N VAL A 168 8.23 -9.48 4.47
CA VAL A 168 7.69 -8.14 4.29
C VAL A 168 6.49 -7.92 5.21
N LEU A 169 6.39 -6.74 5.79
CA LEU A 169 5.20 -6.28 6.51
C LEU A 169 4.58 -5.07 5.80
N MET A 170 3.24 -5.04 5.81
CA MET A 170 2.49 -3.92 5.26
C MET A 170 1.68 -3.24 6.36
N PHE A 171 1.88 -1.92 6.54
CA PHE A 171 1.27 -1.17 7.63
C PHE A 171 1.17 0.33 7.32
N PRO A 172 0.34 1.09 8.06
CA PRO A 172 0.19 2.52 7.86
C PRO A 172 1.46 3.31 8.18
N VAL A 173 1.87 4.21 7.26
CA VAL A 173 2.86 5.26 7.50
C VAL A 173 2.42 6.53 6.77
N GLY A 174 2.30 7.63 7.49
CA GLY A 174 1.86 8.90 6.96
C GLY A 174 1.71 9.96 8.06
N PRO A 175 1.27 11.18 7.71
CA PRO A 175 1.18 12.29 8.67
C PRO A 175 0.16 12.09 9.80
N PHE A 176 -0.83 11.20 9.61
CA PHE A 176 -1.83 10.89 10.63
C PHE A 176 -2.02 9.38 10.78
N VAL A 177 -1.10 8.76 11.49
CA VAL A 177 -1.14 7.35 11.86
C VAL A 177 -0.77 7.19 13.34
N ASP A 178 -1.09 6.03 13.93
CA ASP A 178 -0.65 5.69 15.28
C ASP A 178 0.88 5.78 15.37
N ALA A 179 1.37 6.47 16.39
CA ALA A 179 2.80 6.72 16.56
C ALA A 179 3.64 5.44 16.68
N ARG A 180 3.04 4.34 17.15
CA ARG A 180 3.73 3.04 17.30
C ARG A 180 4.22 2.47 15.97
N TYR A 181 3.53 2.75 14.85
CA TYR A 181 4.01 2.32 13.52
C TYR A 181 5.38 2.91 13.19
N THR A 182 5.58 4.16 13.51
CA THR A 182 6.80 4.90 13.15
C THR A 182 7.87 4.89 14.23
N SER A 183 7.48 4.77 15.51
CA SER A 183 8.43 4.76 16.64
C SER A 183 8.86 3.37 17.09
N GLN A 184 8.11 2.31 16.73
CA GLN A 184 8.41 0.95 17.16
C GLN A 184 8.49 -0.03 15.97
N VAL A 185 7.40 -0.14 15.18
CA VAL A 185 7.31 -1.15 14.11
C VAL A 185 8.35 -0.91 13.02
N LEU A 186 8.38 0.28 12.43
CA LEU A 186 9.29 0.59 11.33
C LEU A 186 10.78 0.47 11.70
N PRO A 187 11.24 0.99 12.85
CA PRO A 187 12.64 0.81 13.28
C PRO A 187 12.99 -0.67 13.52
N LEU A 188 12.10 -1.44 14.14
CA LEU A 188 12.32 -2.86 14.41
C LEU A 188 12.32 -3.69 13.11
N ALA A 189 11.44 -3.39 12.16
CA ALA A 189 11.43 -4.03 10.84
C ALA A 189 12.77 -3.80 10.12
N LYS A 190 13.26 -2.57 10.10
CA LYS A 190 14.58 -2.23 9.55
C LYS A 190 15.72 -2.97 10.24
N GLN A 191 15.73 -2.99 11.57
CA GLN A 191 16.75 -3.69 12.35
C GLN A 191 16.80 -5.19 12.01
N ARG A 192 15.65 -5.80 11.73
CA ARG A 192 15.53 -7.22 11.39
C ARG A 192 15.64 -7.52 9.89
N GLY A 193 15.83 -6.51 9.06
CA GLY A 193 15.88 -6.65 7.60
C GLY A 193 14.54 -7.09 6.98
N VAL A 194 13.42 -6.89 7.68
CA VAL A 194 12.07 -7.15 7.17
C VAL A 194 11.63 -5.99 6.31
N GLY A 195 11.19 -6.26 5.08
CA GLY A 195 10.75 -5.24 4.15
C GLY A 195 9.51 -4.50 4.67
N SER A 196 9.45 -3.20 4.42
CA SER A 196 8.34 -2.32 4.83
C SER A 196 7.64 -1.74 3.60
N VAL A 197 6.42 -2.21 3.35
CA VAL A 197 5.53 -1.67 2.31
C VAL A 197 4.40 -0.93 3.00
N CYS A 198 4.43 0.40 2.94
CA CYS A 198 3.60 1.24 3.78
C CYS A 198 2.53 1.98 3.00
N PHE A 199 1.35 2.12 3.58
CA PHE A 199 0.18 2.77 2.99
C PHE A 199 -0.36 3.88 3.92
N LYS A 200 -1.41 4.62 3.50
CA LYS A 200 -2.04 5.74 4.22
C LYS A 200 -1.24 7.06 4.20
N THR A 201 -0.32 7.22 3.28
CA THR A 201 0.37 8.50 3.05
C THR A 201 -0.62 9.68 2.96
N PHE A 202 -1.75 9.48 2.29
CA PHE A 202 -2.80 10.51 2.14
C PHE A 202 -3.97 10.36 3.12
N GLY A 203 -3.86 9.47 4.14
CA GLY A 203 -4.92 9.25 5.11
C GLY A 203 -6.26 8.86 4.45
N ALA A 204 -6.26 7.97 3.46
CA ALA A 204 -7.43 7.61 2.65
C ALA A 204 -8.14 8.84 2.06
N GLY A 205 -7.41 9.83 1.60
CA GLY A 205 -7.90 11.08 1.02
C GLY A 205 -8.20 12.20 2.01
N LYS A 206 -8.40 11.89 3.30
CA LYS A 206 -8.80 12.86 4.32
C LYS A 206 -7.79 14.00 4.49
N LEU A 207 -6.51 13.73 4.31
CA LEU A 207 -5.45 14.71 4.45
C LEU A 207 -5.43 15.73 3.29
N LEU A 208 -5.89 15.33 2.12
CA LEU A 208 -5.87 16.17 0.90
C LEU A 208 -7.14 17.02 0.71
N GLY A 209 -8.02 17.02 1.69
CA GLY A 209 -9.26 17.79 1.64
C GLY A 209 -10.45 17.02 1.06
N ASP A 210 -10.29 15.75 0.74
CA ASP A 210 -11.41 14.90 0.34
C ASP A 210 -12.33 14.64 1.53
N SER A 211 -13.43 15.38 1.59
CA SER A 211 -14.50 15.20 2.56
C SER A 211 -15.77 14.60 1.94
N SER A 212 -15.82 14.53 0.60
CA SER A 212 -16.98 13.99 -0.09
C SER A 212 -17.05 12.46 0.08
N GLY A 213 -18.21 11.95 0.38
CA GLY A 213 -18.48 10.53 0.45
C GLY A 213 -18.14 9.84 1.78
N TYR A 214 -17.61 10.51 2.81
CA TYR A 214 -17.32 9.84 4.10
C TYR A 214 -18.57 9.33 4.84
N GLY A 215 -19.72 9.91 4.60
CA GLY A 215 -21.01 9.41 5.08
C GLY A 215 -21.66 8.37 4.17
N ARG A 216 -21.03 8.00 3.07
CA ARG A 216 -21.56 7.05 2.07
C ARG A 216 -20.85 5.71 2.17
N PRO A 217 -21.47 4.61 1.73
CA PRO A 217 -20.81 3.33 1.54
C PRO A 217 -19.56 3.45 0.66
N LEU A 218 -18.55 2.59 0.87
CA LEU A 218 -17.30 2.61 0.11
C LEU A 218 -17.50 2.55 -1.41
N LEU A 219 -18.51 1.79 -1.86
CA LEU A 219 -18.86 1.65 -3.27
C LEU A 219 -19.41 2.94 -3.92
N GLU A 220 -19.90 3.86 -3.11
CA GLU A 220 -20.48 5.13 -3.57
C GLU A 220 -19.51 6.32 -3.43
N ARG A 221 -18.31 6.08 -2.91
CA ARG A 221 -17.33 7.16 -2.73
C ARG A 221 -16.63 7.48 -4.04
N PRO A 222 -16.48 8.78 -4.37
CA PRO A 222 -15.60 9.17 -5.46
C PRO A 222 -14.20 8.63 -5.18
N ARG A 223 -13.64 7.86 -6.12
CA ARG A 223 -12.28 7.31 -5.99
C ARG A 223 -11.28 8.19 -6.71
N GLY A 224 -10.09 8.24 -6.17
CA GLY A 224 -8.88 8.70 -6.80
C GLY A 224 -8.76 10.20 -6.92
N LYS A 225 -9.66 10.86 -7.59
CA LYS A 225 -9.52 12.28 -7.96
C LYS A 225 -9.16 13.22 -6.80
N LEU A 226 -9.67 12.95 -5.59
CA LEU A 226 -9.39 13.73 -4.39
C LEU A 226 -8.34 13.09 -3.48
N SER A 227 -8.16 11.79 -3.57
CA SER A 227 -7.28 11.04 -2.66
C SER A 227 -5.80 11.32 -2.88
N SER A 228 -5.42 11.78 -4.06
CA SER A 228 -4.02 12.08 -4.42
C SER A 228 -3.81 13.54 -4.85
N GLY A 229 -4.74 14.42 -4.53
CA GLY A 229 -4.60 15.85 -4.78
C GLY A 229 -4.97 16.31 -6.19
N GLY A 230 -5.72 15.49 -6.93
CA GLY A 230 -6.15 15.81 -8.29
C GLY A 230 -7.29 16.82 -8.39
N VAL A 231 -7.64 17.54 -7.32
CA VAL A 231 -8.75 18.49 -7.30
C VAL A 231 -8.28 19.90 -7.23
N ASP A 232 -9.11 20.73 -7.84
CA ASP A 232 -9.02 22.16 -7.74
C ASP A 232 -9.05 22.62 -6.29
N ALA A 233 -7.96 23.21 -5.85
CA ALA A 233 -7.77 23.65 -4.49
C ALA A 233 -8.72 24.77 -4.04
N SER A 234 -9.40 25.39 -4.99
CA SER A 234 -10.25 26.57 -4.77
C SER A 234 -11.55 26.27 -4.01
N GLU A 235 -12.00 25.01 -4.01
CA GLU A 235 -13.29 24.64 -3.42
C GLU A 235 -13.22 24.12 -2.00
N SER A 236 -12.03 23.80 -1.47
CA SER A 236 -11.90 23.23 -0.13
C SER A 236 -11.52 24.26 0.91
N LEU A 237 -12.50 24.73 1.67
CA LEU A 237 -12.32 25.57 2.87
C LEU A 237 -11.79 24.78 4.08
N LEU A 238 -11.64 23.45 3.95
CA LEU A 238 -11.20 22.60 5.05
C LEU A 238 -9.67 22.60 5.16
N PRO A 239 -9.13 22.53 6.39
CA PRO A 239 -7.70 22.32 6.59
C PRO A 239 -7.24 21.08 5.81
N ARG A 240 -6.11 21.17 5.13
CA ARG A 240 -5.53 20.09 4.34
C ARG A 240 -4.03 20.20 4.26
N LEU A 241 -3.41 19.09 3.86
CA LEU A 241 -2.02 19.03 3.43
C LEU A 241 -1.96 18.95 1.90
N THR A 242 -0.80 19.25 1.34
CA THR A 242 -0.51 19.03 -0.07
C THR A 242 0.01 17.62 -0.32
N VAL A 243 0.02 17.17 -1.57
CA VAL A 243 0.63 15.91 -1.98
C VAL A 243 2.13 15.92 -1.64
N ASP A 244 2.84 17.04 -1.92
CA ASP A 244 4.26 17.20 -1.60
C ASP A 244 4.53 17.03 -0.10
N GLU A 245 3.72 17.64 0.76
CA GLU A 245 3.86 17.50 2.23
C GLU A 245 3.64 16.05 2.70
N CYS A 246 2.60 15.38 2.21
CA CYS A 246 2.30 14.00 2.59
C CYS A 246 3.39 13.03 2.10
N VAL A 247 3.85 13.18 0.87
CA VAL A 247 4.92 12.35 0.29
C VAL A 247 6.23 12.62 1.00
N ALA A 248 6.60 13.89 1.21
CA ALA A 248 7.82 14.25 1.92
C ALA A 248 7.83 13.73 3.36
N TYR A 249 6.69 13.83 4.07
CA TYR A 249 6.54 13.26 5.41
C TYR A 249 6.81 11.75 5.41
N THR A 250 6.10 11.00 4.56
CA THR A 250 6.21 9.54 4.51
C THR A 250 7.62 9.10 4.11
N LEU A 251 8.21 9.72 3.09
CA LEU A 251 9.56 9.39 2.64
C LEU A 251 10.65 9.81 3.65
N THR A 252 10.40 10.80 4.50
CA THR A 252 11.31 11.18 5.59
C THR A 252 11.35 10.12 6.69
N LEU A 253 10.22 9.48 6.99
CA LEU A 253 10.16 8.35 7.92
C LEU A 253 10.84 7.10 7.38
N ASP A 254 11.08 7.10 6.07
CA ASP A 254 11.97 6.19 5.39
C ASP A 254 11.51 4.71 5.35
N PRO A 255 10.22 4.41 5.03
CA PRO A 255 9.84 3.04 4.66
C PRO A 255 10.55 2.61 3.38
N ASP A 256 10.62 1.31 3.10
CA ASP A 256 11.20 0.83 1.85
C ASP A 256 10.33 1.23 0.66
N VAL A 257 9.01 1.05 0.77
CA VAL A 257 8.04 1.43 -0.25
C VAL A 257 6.85 2.15 0.38
N ALA A 258 6.46 3.29 -0.18
CA ALA A 258 5.18 3.95 0.07
C ALA A 258 4.20 3.57 -1.05
N LEU A 259 3.16 2.79 -0.73
CA LEU A 259 2.08 2.48 -1.65
C LEU A 259 1.11 3.65 -1.72
N LEU A 260 0.89 4.15 -2.91
CA LEU A 260 -0.01 5.26 -3.20
C LEU A 260 -1.16 4.78 -4.09
N GLY A 261 -2.36 5.30 -3.83
CA GLY A 261 -3.49 5.14 -4.73
C GLY A 261 -3.31 6.07 -5.94
N LEU A 262 -2.78 5.57 -7.02
CA LEU A 262 -2.43 6.31 -8.23
C LEU A 262 -3.41 5.98 -9.36
N SER A 263 -4.70 6.18 -9.09
CA SER A 263 -5.81 5.72 -9.95
C SER A 263 -6.02 6.58 -11.21
N PHE A 264 -5.45 7.79 -11.23
CA PHE A 264 -5.58 8.72 -12.36
C PHE A 264 -4.23 9.29 -12.77
N PRO A 265 -4.07 9.66 -14.08
CA PRO A 265 -2.82 10.23 -14.58
C PRO A 265 -2.33 11.47 -13.81
N ASN A 266 -3.24 12.38 -13.44
CA ASN A 266 -2.91 13.58 -12.68
C ASN A 266 -2.43 13.26 -11.24
N GLU A 267 -2.95 12.20 -10.63
CA GLU A 267 -2.47 11.72 -9.33
C GLU A 267 -1.06 11.16 -9.43
N GLN A 268 -0.78 10.40 -10.49
CA GLN A 268 0.55 9.91 -10.78
C GLN A 268 1.53 11.06 -10.98
N ASP A 269 1.17 12.08 -11.76
CA ASP A 269 2.00 13.26 -12.00
C ASP A 269 2.30 14.01 -10.70
N ALA A 270 1.29 14.21 -9.85
CA ALA A 270 1.45 14.86 -8.57
C ALA A 270 2.39 14.07 -7.63
N ALA A 271 2.15 12.77 -7.50
CA ALA A 271 2.95 11.91 -6.61
C ALA A 271 4.40 11.73 -7.11
N LEU A 272 4.59 11.49 -8.40
CA LEU A 272 5.92 11.37 -9.01
C LEU A 272 6.68 12.70 -8.94
N GLY A 273 6.00 13.82 -9.18
CA GLY A 273 6.55 15.16 -9.05
C GLY A 273 6.99 15.43 -7.61
N ALA A 274 6.15 15.13 -6.62
CA ALA A 274 6.49 15.28 -5.20
C ALA A 274 7.70 14.43 -4.80
N ALA A 275 7.72 13.17 -5.22
CA ALA A 275 8.82 12.27 -4.89
C ALA A 275 10.14 12.64 -5.59
N SER A 276 10.09 13.18 -6.80
CA SER A 276 11.30 13.64 -7.52
C SER A 276 11.92 14.89 -6.89
N ARG A 277 11.11 15.72 -6.23
CA ARG A 277 11.54 16.91 -5.49
C ARG A 277 11.80 16.66 -4.02
N PHE A 278 11.65 15.41 -3.57
CA PHE A 278 11.76 15.07 -2.16
C PHE A 278 13.04 15.58 -1.51
N GLN A 279 12.88 16.25 -0.40
CA GLN A 279 13.91 16.58 0.56
C GLN A 279 13.48 16.14 1.95
N PRO A 280 14.34 15.53 2.75
CA PRO A 280 14.00 15.12 4.11
C PRO A 280 13.54 16.31 4.96
N LEU A 281 12.46 16.11 5.70
CA LEU A 281 11.94 17.10 6.63
C LEU A 281 12.73 17.09 7.94
N SER A 282 12.90 18.25 8.53
CA SER A 282 13.41 18.39 9.90
C SER A 282 12.38 17.87 10.92
N GLY A 283 12.86 17.53 12.13
CA GLY A 283 11.96 17.12 13.22
C GLY A 283 10.88 18.14 13.53
N ARG A 284 11.17 19.43 13.46
CA ARG A 284 10.17 20.50 13.64
C ARG A 284 9.09 20.45 12.55
N GLN A 285 9.47 20.29 11.29
CA GLN A 285 8.50 20.19 10.19
C GLN A 285 7.62 18.95 10.30
N LEU A 286 8.19 17.80 10.75
CA LEU A 286 7.39 16.61 11.03
C LEU A 286 6.32 16.86 12.08
N VAL A 287 6.66 17.50 13.20
CA VAL A 287 5.70 17.86 14.28
C VAL A 287 4.62 18.83 13.78
N GLU A 288 5.02 19.86 13.02
CA GLU A 288 4.08 20.83 12.44
C GLU A 288 3.10 20.15 11.47
N LEU A 289 3.58 19.24 10.63
CA LEU A 289 2.73 18.50 9.70
C LEU A 289 1.79 17.51 10.42
N GLN A 290 2.23 16.86 11.50
CA GLN A 290 1.36 16.03 12.33
C GLN A 290 0.21 16.84 12.95
N ALA A 291 0.51 18.02 13.48
CA ALA A 291 -0.50 18.89 14.06
C ALA A 291 -1.53 19.35 13.00
N ARG A 292 -1.07 19.72 11.80
CA ARG A 292 -1.96 20.08 10.68
C ARG A 292 -2.75 18.88 10.16
N ALA A 293 -2.15 17.69 10.13
CA ALA A 293 -2.83 16.46 9.76
C ALA A 293 -3.97 16.12 10.71
N ALA A 294 -3.75 16.27 12.02
CA ALA A 294 -4.81 16.10 13.02
C ALA A 294 -5.99 17.06 12.79
N GLN A 295 -5.70 18.31 12.45
CA GLN A 295 -6.74 19.28 12.06
C GLN A 295 -7.43 18.88 10.75
N ALA A 296 -6.66 18.42 9.77
CA ALA A 296 -7.19 18.05 8.46
C ALA A 296 -8.18 16.88 8.51
N VAL A 297 -7.99 15.91 9.41
CA VAL A 297 -8.89 14.76 9.53
C VAL A 297 -10.10 15.02 10.46
N HIS A 298 -10.07 16.11 11.21
CA HIS A 298 -11.15 16.43 12.15
C HIS A 298 -12.49 16.58 11.42
N GLY A 299 -13.53 15.92 11.91
CA GLY A 299 -14.87 15.94 11.31
C GLY A 299 -15.03 15.11 10.03
N LYS A 300 -13.98 14.44 9.54
CA LYS A 300 -14.02 13.62 8.32
C LYS A 300 -14.24 12.12 8.57
N GLY A 301 -14.88 11.77 9.68
CA GLY A 301 -15.18 10.39 10.08
C GLY A 301 -13.98 9.63 10.64
N ALA A 302 -14.21 8.37 11.03
CA ALA A 302 -13.21 7.54 11.70
C ALA A 302 -11.95 7.29 10.84
N CYS A 303 -10.80 7.35 11.51
CA CYS A 303 -9.52 6.94 10.92
C CYS A 303 -9.23 5.49 11.33
N TRP A 304 -9.96 4.57 10.72
CA TRP A 304 -10.00 3.14 11.05
C TRP A 304 -8.65 2.41 10.95
N TRP A 305 -7.65 3.04 10.39
CA TRP A 305 -6.28 2.54 10.38
C TRP A 305 -5.47 2.87 11.65
N ASN A 306 -6.07 3.62 12.57
CA ASN A 306 -5.49 3.88 13.87
C ASN A 306 -6.30 3.10 14.91
N PRO A 307 -5.75 2.04 15.52
CA PRO A 307 -6.44 1.33 16.58
C PRO A 307 -6.62 2.24 17.81
N SER A 308 -7.72 2.03 18.50
CA SER A 308 -8.03 2.71 19.78
C SER A 308 -7.11 2.24 20.91
#